data_fc65279962e5483d2a6be9bd181bd662
#
_entry.id   fc65279962e5483d2a6be9bd181bd662
#
_cell.length_a   1.000
_cell.length_b   1.000
_cell.length_c   1.000
_cell.angle_alpha   90.00
_cell.angle_beta   90.00
_cell.angle_gamma   90.00
#
_symmetry.space_group_name_H-M   'P 1'
#
loop_
_entity.id
_entity.type
_entity.pdbx_description
1 polymer ?
#
loop_
_entity_poly.entity_id
_entity_poly.type
_entity_poly.pdbx_seq_one_letter_code
_entity_poly.pdbx_strand_id
1 'polypeptide(L)'
;MVMAPLVSVLMPVYKTAPYLREALDSMLCQTFKDFELIVLDDCSPDNAEEKLDAYDDSRIVRYKGEKNVGLSNVLNVGIEMARGKYIARMDSDDISLPQRLQVQVDYLEKHPDVDLVSVGMRLFGAKEGTWIRELNPEKVKIEALFHSPVLHASSVWRKDTFEKQGLRFRQEMVPAEDYDLWVRAMLKGLKLVNLPEVLYKYRIHDAQATLQTDKTAAKSREVQMDYLQKALPSLSDKKREAFPMKLWPVFFANLRDGFFDRKLLAKRLYKMSKNRK
;
A
#
# COMPACT_ATOMS: atom_id res chain seq x y z
N MET A 1 9.33 7.36 31.78
CA MET A 1 8.58 7.62 30.54
C MET A 1 8.78 6.42 29.64
N VAL A 2 7.71 5.80 29.17
CA VAL A 2 7.81 4.76 28.12
C VAL A 2 8.20 5.48 26.84
N MET A 3 9.34 5.13 26.25
CA MET A 3 9.77 5.71 24.97
C MET A 3 8.77 5.33 23.87
N ALA A 4 8.52 6.24 22.92
CA ALA A 4 7.70 5.91 21.77
C ALA A 4 8.40 4.82 20.93
N PRO A 5 7.68 3.83 20.43
CA PRO A 5 8.26 2.80 19.55
C PRO A 5 8.72 3.41 18.23
N LEU A 6 9.68 2.77 17.57
CA LEU A 6 10.16 3.24 16.27
C LEU A 6 9.11 3.00 15.16
N VAL A 7 8.35 1.90 15.24
CA VAL A 7 7.34 1.51 14.24
C VAL A 7 5.97 1.36 14.90
N SER A 8 4.93 1.94 14.27
CA SER A 8 3.53 1.60 14.57
C SER A 8 2.98 0.75 13.42
N VAL A 9 2.61 -0.49 13.73
CA VAL A 9 1.99 -1.41 12.76
C VAL A 9 0.48 -1.23 12.81
N LEU A 10 -0.16 -0.92 11.69
CA LEU A 10 -1.60 -0.81 11.57
C LEU A 10 -2.19 -2.10 11.01
N MET A 11 -3.01 -2.78 11.80
CA MET A 11 -3.70 -4.03 11.45
C MET A 11 -5.21 -3.83 11.57
N PRO A 12 -5.93 -3.45 10.49
CA PRO A 12 -7.38 -3.39 10.51
C PRO A 12 -7.97 -4.79 10.55
N VAL A 13 -9.05 -4.93 11.30
CA VAL A 13 -9.77 -6.19 11.50
C VAL A 13 -11.24 -6.00 11.15
N TYR A 14 -11.73 -6.78 10.16
CA TYR A 14 -13.14 -6.87 9.84
C TYR A 14 -13.44 -8.20 9.14
N LYS A 15 -14.19 -9.10 9.80
CA LYS A 15 -14.54 -10.43 9.29
C LYS A 15 -13.32 -11.33 8.99
N THR A 16 -12.28 -11.24 9.81
CA THR A 16 -11.02 -11.99 9.66
C THR A 16 -10.66 -12.84 10.87
N ALA A 17 -11.58 -13.02 11.83
CA ALA A 17 -11.34 -13.79 13.05
C ALA A 17 -10.72 -15.20 12.81
N PRO A 18 -11.06 -15.94 11.72
CA PRO A 18 -10.43 -17.24 11.45
C PRO A 18 -8.91 -17.16 11.21
N TYR A 19 -8.40 -16.04 10.73
CA TYR A 19 -6.99 -15.83 10.34
C TYR A 19 -6.21 -14.98 11.35
N LEU A 20 -6.93 -14.24 12.21
CA LEU A 20 -6.37 -13.19 13.06
C LEU A 20 -5.24 -13.69 13.97
N ARG A 21 -5.38 -14.91 14.53
CA ARG A 21 -4.34 -15.51 15.38
C ARG A 21 -3.01 -15.65 14.63
N GLU A 22 -3.05 -16.23 13.42
CA GLU A 22 -1.85 -16.43 12.61
C GLU A 22 -1.19 -15.10 12.22
N ALA A 23 -2.00 -14.08 11.91
CA ALA A 23 -1.53 -12.73 11.61
C ALA A 23 -0.84 -12.09 12.82
N LEU A 24 -1.47 -12.15 14.01
CA LEU A 24 -0.90 -11.63 15.25
C LEU A 24 0.42 -12.31 15.61
N ASP A 25 0.44 -13.65 15.63
CA ASP A 25 1.64 -14.44 15.93
C ASP A 25 2.79 -14.07 14.98
N SER A 26 2.51 -13.89 13.70
CA SER A 26 3.50 -13.51 12.70
C SER A 26 4.11 -12.14 12.97
N MET A 27 3.33 -11.20 13.50
CA MET A 27 3.82 -9.88 13.89
C MET A 27 4.61 -9.93 15.21
N LEU A 28 4.13 -10.66 16.20
CA LEU A 28 4.81 -10.76 17.49
C LEU A 28 6.17 -11.51 17.39
N CYS A 29 6.30 -12.38 16.36
CA CYS A 29 7.54 -13.09 16.03
C CYS A 29 8.55 -12.28 15.19
N GLN A 30 8.30 -10.99 14.88
CA GLN A 30 9.26 -10.17 14.14
C GLN A 30 10.61 -10.11 14.88
N THR A 31 11.71 -10.14 14.10
CA THR A 31 13.10 -9.97 14.65
C THR A 31 13.31 -8.56 15.19
N PHE A 32 12.75 -7.57 14.51
CA PHE A 32 12.67 -6.19 14.98
C PHE A 32 11.68 -6.09 16.16
N LYS A 33 12.10 -5.53 17.30
CA LYS A 33 11.30 -5.54 18.54
C LYS A 33 10.71 -4.19 18.93
N ASP A 34 11.26 -3.09 18.43
CA ASP A 34 10.85 -1.73 18.79
C ASP A 34 9.64 -1.27 17.97
N PHE A 35 8.51 -1.93 18.19
CA PHE A 35 7.24 -1.60 17.53
C PHE A 35 6.04 -1.72 18.48
N GLU A 36 4.97 -1.02 18.16
CA GLU A 36 3.62 -1.28 18.63
C GLU A 36 2.76 -1.86 17.50
N LEU A 37 1.82 -2.72 17.86
CA LEU A 37 0.84 -3.32 16.95
C LEU A 37 -0.54 -2.76 17.28
N ILE A 38 -1.02 -1.82 16.48
CA ILE A 38 -2.33 -1.20 16.64
C ILE A 38 -3.34 -2.07 15.88
N VAL A 39 -4.11 -2.86 16.62
CA VAL A 39 -5.18 -3.70 16.08
C VAL A 39 -6.46 -2.88 16.06
N LEU A 40 -6.97 -2.63 14.86
CA LEU A 40 -8.06 -1.71 14.58
C LEU A 40 -9.33 -2.51 14.24
N ASP A 41 -10.09 -2.93 15.24
CA ASP A 41 -11.38 -3.60 15.04
C ASP A 41 -12.44 -2.60 14.55
N ASP A 42 -12.82 -2.71 13.29
CA ASP A 42 -13.84 -1.88 12.65
C ASP A 42 -15.25 -2.44 12.87
N CYS A 43 -15.58 -2.75 14.14
CA CYS A 43 -16.85 -3.35 14.58
C CYS A 43 -17.10 -4.70 13.87
N SER A 44 -16.14 -5.60 13.98
CA SER A 44 -16.21 -6.92 13.34
C SER A 44 -17.27 -7.80 13.96
N PRO A 45 -18.16 -8.42 13.17
CA PRO A 45 -19.27 -9.24 13.71
C PRO A 45 -18.88 -10.70 14.03
N ASP A 46 -17.60 -11.09 13.84
CA ASP A 46 -17.12 -12.48 13.83
C ASP A 46 -16.27 -12.87 15.05
N ASN A 47 -16.52 -12.26 16.22
CA ASN A 47 -15.83 -12.54 17.48
C ASN A 47 -14.29 -12.35 17.42
N ALA A 48 -13.80 -11.41 16.61
CA ALA A 48 -12.38 -11.08 16.54
C ALA A 48 -11.80 -10.68 17.92
N GLU A 49 -12.60 -10.01 18.75
CA GLU A 49 -12.21 -9.59 20.10
C GLU A 49 -11.82 -10.78 21.01
N GLU A 50 -12.58 -11.87 20.99
CA GLU A 50 -12.24 -13.10 21.75
C GLU A 50 -10.87 -13.67 21.38
N LYS A 51 -10.45 -13.49 20.12
CA LYS A 51 -9.11 -13.92 19.67
C LYS A 51 -8.03 -13.01 20.24
N LEU A 52 -8.32 -11.70 20.37
CA LEU A 52 -7.41 -10.73 20.97
C LEU A 52 -7.23 -10.95 22.47
N ASP A 53 -8.26 -11.40 23.19
CA ASP A 53 -8.21 -11.64 24.64
C ASP A 53 -7.21 -12.73 25.05
N ALA A 54 -6.83 -13.58 24.13
CA ALA A 54 -5.79 -14.59 24.36
C ALA A 54 -4.35 -14.02 24.36
N TYR A 55 -4.17 -12.72 24.07
CA TYR A 55 -2.85 -12.10 24.00
C TYR A 55 -2.63 -11.10 25.13
N ASP A 56 -1.58 -11.34 25.91
CA ASP A 56 -1.04 -10.44 26.96
C ASP A 56 0.36 -9.97 26.53
N ASP A 57 0.42 -9.23 25.40
CA ASP A 57 1.67 -8.64 24.91
C ASP A 57 1.56 -7.11 24.93
N SER A 58 2.44 -6.47 25.66
CA SER A 58 2.44 -5.01 25.88
C SER A 58 2.61 -4.18 24.60
N ARG A 59 3.03 -4.80 23.52
CA ARG A 59 3.12 -4.14 22.20
C ARG A 59 1.78 -3.99 21.51
N ILE A 60 0.75 -4.77 21.90
CA ILE A 60 -0.58 -4.71 21.30
C ILE A 60 -1.35 -3.52 21.86
N VAL A 61 -1.76 -2.62 20.98
CA VAL A 61 -2.68 -1.51 21.27
C VAL A 61 -4.00 -1.83 20.57
N ARG A 62 -5.09 -1.89 21.33
CA ARG A 62 -6.41 -2.26 20.78
C ARG A 62 -7.25 -1.02 20.56
N TYR A 63 -7.89 -0.94 19.39
CA TYR A 63 -8.96 -0.02 19.08
C TYR A 63 -10.20 -0.82 18.68
N LYS A 64 -11.36 -0.45 19.23
CA LYS A 64 -12.65 -1.02 18.88
C LYS A 64 -13.60 0.07 18.41
N GLY A 65 -14.02 -0.01 17.16
CA GLY A 65 -15.01 0.88 16.59
C GLY A 65 -16.43 0.60 17.12
N GLU A 66 -17.21 1.65 17.34
CA GLU A 66 -18.64 1.51 17.71
C GLU A 66 -19.51 1.05 16.52
N LYS A 67 -19.05 1.28 15.33
CA LYS A 67 -19.68 0.89 14.06
C LYS A 67 -18.62 0.66 12.98
N ASN A 68 -18.96 -0.10 11.94
CA ASN A 68 -18.12 -0.21 10.76
C ASN A 68 -18.06 1.12 10.01
N VAL A 69 -16.87 1.69 9.90
CA VAL A 69 -16.60 2.97 9.21
C VAL A 69 -15.86 2.77 7.89
N GLY A 70 -15.41 1.56 7.61
CA GLY A 70 -14.68 1.16 6.41
C GLY A 70 -13.17 1.34 6.50
N LEU A 71 -12.46 0.59 5.64
CA LEU A 71 -11.01 0.39 5.70
C LEU A 71 -10.20 1.70 5.76
N SER A 72 -10.51 2.66 4.89
CA SER A 72 -9.77 3.93 4.85
C SER A 72 -9.92 4.74 6.14
N ASN A 73 -11.15 4.79 6.68
CA ASN A 73 -11.42 5.55 7.89
C ASN A 73 -10.76 4.92 9.11
N VAL A 74 -10.85 3.59 9.28
CA VAL A 74 -10.22 2.92 10.41
C VAL A 74 -8.69 2.97 10.32
N LEU A 75 -8.11 2.93 9.12
CA LEU A 75 -6.67 3.15 8.93
C LEU A 75 -6.25 4.58 9.31
N ASN A 76 -7.05 5.59 8.99
CA ASN A 76 -6.78 6.96 9.39
C ASN A 76 -6.81 7.12 10.92
N VAL A 77 -7.75 6.47 11.61
CA VAL A 77 -7.74 6.40 13.08
C VAL A 77 -6.43 5.79 13.59
N GLY A 78 -5.98 4.68 12.99
CA GLY A 78 -4.70 4.07 13.33
C GLY A 78 -3.50 4.99 13.12
N ILE A 79 -3.48 5.79 12.05
CA ILE A 79 -2.42 6.79 11.81
C ILE A 79 -2.40 7.85 12.91
N GLU A 80 -3.57 8.30 13.38
CA GLU A 80 -3.68 9.28 14.48
C GLU A 80 -3.22 8.70 15.82
N MET A 81 -3.50 7.43 16.08
CA MET A 81 -3.07 6.73 17.30
C MET A 81 -1.56 6.42 17.30
N ALA A 82 -0.95 6.29 16.12
CA ALA A 82 0.43 5.84 15.94
C ALA A 82 1.44 6.80 16.57
N ARG A 83 2.35 6.26 17.38
CA ARG A 83 3.42 6.98 18.06
C ARG A 83 4.78 6.83 17.38
N GLY A 84 4.89 5.85 16.48
CA GLY A 84 6.12 5.51 15.78
C GLY A 84 6.56 6.53 14.74
N LYS A 85 7.86 6.61 14.51
CA LYS A 85 8.46 7.34 13.38
C LYS A 85 8.00 6.78 12.04
N TYR A 86 7.80 5.46 11.98
CA TYR A 86 7.34 4.72 10.82
C TYR A 86 5.96 4.13 11.04
N ILE A 87 5.16 4.14 9.98
CA ILE A 87 3.92 3.38 9.92
C ILE A 87 4.17 2.14 9.07
N ALA A 88 3.81 0.97 9.57
CA ALA A 88 3.81 -0.29 8.82
C ALA A 88 2.38 -0.78 8.61
N ARG A 89 2.08 -1.29 7.44
CA ARG A 89 0.78 -1.89 7.13
C ARG A 89 0.83 -3.42 7.32
N MET A 90 -0.25 -4.00 7.81
CA MET A 90 -0.46 -5.45 7.92
C MET A 90 -1.94 -5.77 7.76
N ASP A 91 -2.31 -6.72 6.90
CA ASP A 91 -3.67 -7.27 6.85
C ASP A 91 -3.85 -8.37 7.90
N SER A 92 -5.04 -8.45 8.50
CA SER A 92 -5.35 -9.37 9.59
C SER A 92 -5.65 -10.81 9.13
N ASP A 93 -5.57 -11.08 7.83
CA ASP A 93 -5.71 -12.40 7.20
C ASP A 93 -4.41 -12.92 6.56
N ASP A 94 -3.32 -12.14 6.67
CA ASP A 94 -2.02 -12.40 6.05
C ASP A 94 -0.94 -12.82 7.07
N ILE A 95 0.28 -13.09 6.58
CA ILE A 95 1.44 -13.47 7.40
C ILE A 95 2.65 -12.59 7.06
N SER A 96 3.23 -11.96 8.08
CA SER A 96 4.49 -11.23 7.96
C SER A 96 5.68 -12.14 8.28
N LEU A 97 6.65 -12.28 7.37
CA LEU A 97 7.85 -13.08 7.67
C LEU A 97 8.74 -12.37 8.72
N PRO A 98 9.48 -13.12 9.55
CA PRO A 98 10.13 -12.57 10.75
C PRO A 98 11.06 -11.38 10.51
N GLN A 99 11.73 -11.31 9.36
CA GLN A 99 12.71 -10.25 9.06
C GLN A 99 12.09 -9.00 8.41
N ARG A 100 10.78 -8.98 8.12
CA ARG A 100 10.16 -7.91 7.32
C ARG A 100 10.43 -6.52 7.88
N LEU A 101 10.06 -6.27 9.14
CA LEU A 101 10.23 -4.95 9.74
C LEU A 101 11.71 -4.55 9.81
N GLN A 102 12.60 -5.49 10.17
CA GLN A 102 14.02 -5.21 10.24
C GLN A 102 14.58 -4.73 8.90
N VAL A 103 14.30 -5.47 7.81
CA VAL A 103 14.78 -5.12 6.46
C VAL A 103 14.25 -3.76 6.01
N GLN A 104 12.96 -3.49 6.23
CA GLN A 104 12.34 -2.24 5.80
C GLN A 104 12.80 -1.03 6.60
N VAL A 105 12.93 -1.17 7.92
CA VAL A 105 13.45 -0.11 8.80
C VAL A 105 14.91 0.19 8.48
N ASP A 106 15.76 -0.84 8.37
CA ASP A 106 17.17 -0.66 8.03
C ASP A 106 17.36 0.05 6.69
N TYR A 107 16.50 -0.26 5.72
CA TYR A 107 16.53 0.41 4.43
C TYR A 107 16.16 1.89 4.56
N LEU A 108 15.07 2.20 5.25
CA LEU A 108 14.64 3.60 5.46
C LEU A 108 15.67 4.40 6.26
N GLU A 109 16.28 3.83 7.29
CA GLU A 109 17.32 4.52 8.07
C GLU A 109 18.58 4.83 7.23
N LYS A 110 18.97 3.93 6.32
CA LYS A 110 20.10 4.11 5.41
C LYS A 110 19.79 5.06 4.22
N HIS A 111 18.51 5.27 3.90
CA HIS A 111 18.09 6.08 2.75
C HIS A 111 17.11 7.18 3.20
N PRO A 112 17.60 8.28 3.80
CA PRO A 112 16.76 9.34 4.33
C PRO A 112 15.94 10.08 3.26
N ASP A 113 16.32 9.94 1.98
CA ASP A 113 15.63 10.46 0.80
C ASP A 113 14.47 9.57 0.33
N VAL A 114 14.24 8.42 0.97
CA VAL A 114 13.13 7.50 0.67
C VAL A 114 12.04 7.63 1.70
N ASP A 115 10.79 7.83 1.27
CA ASP A 115 9.63 8.08 2.13
C ASP A 115 8.81 6.82 2.42
N LEU A 116 8.83 5.85 1.48
CA LEU A 116 8.10 4.61 1.61
C LEU A 116 8.87 3.45 0.99
N VAL A 117 8.81 2.29 1.64
CA VAL A 117 9.27 1.01 1.09
C VAL A 117 8.17 -0.05 1.16
N SER A 118 8.13 -0.95 0.16
CA SER A 118 7.37 -2.20 0.25
C SER A 118 8.26 -3.39 -0.06
N VAL A 119 7.82 -4.59 0.29
CA VAL A 119 8.50 -5.85 -0.02
C VAL A 119 7.60 -6.72 -0.89
N GLY A 120 8.20 -7.71 -1.57
CA GLY A 120 7.48 -8.71 -2.35
C GLY A 120 6.58 -9.59 -1.49
N MET A 121 5.56 -10.16 -2.10
CA MET A 121 4.57 -11.04 -1.47
C MET A 121 4.56 -12.41 -2.12
N ARG A 122 4.46 -13.46 -1.30
CA ARG A 122 4.11 -14.82 -1.73
C ARG A 122 2.61 -15.02 -1.55
N LEU A 123 1.93 -15.41 -2.60
CA LEU A 123 0.52 -15.80 -2.55
C LEU A 123 0.39 -17.22 -1.99
N PHE A 124 -0.61 -17.47 -1.16
CA PHE A 124 -0.93 -18.80 -0.63
C PHE A 124 -2.44 -18.95 -0.35
N GLY A 125 -2.89 -20.15 -0.08
CA GLY A 125 -4.32 -20.48 0.07
C GLY A 125 -4.90 -20.96 -1.26
N ALA A 126 -5.96 -20.33 -1.77
CA ALA A 126 -6.62 -20.77 -3.00
C ALA A 126 -5.77 -20.59 -4.28
N LYS A 127 -4.69 -19.81 -4.21
CA LYS A 127 -3.79 -19.57 -5.33
C LYS A 127 -2.37 -19.41 -4.83
N GLU A 128 -1.39 -19.94 -5.57
CA GLU A 128 0.03 -19.74 -5.33
C GLU A 128 0.64 -18.78 -6.34
N GLY A 129 1.76 -18.14 -5.97
CA GLY A 129 2.50 -17.22 -6.83
C GLY A 129 3.38 -16.27 -6.05
N THR A 130 3.99 -15.34 -6.75
CA THR A 130 4.81 -14.28 -6.15
C THR A 130 4.52 -12.97 -6.83
N TRP A 131 4.30 -11.92 -6.03
CA TRP A 131 4.17 -10.54 -6.50
C TRP A 131 5.38 -9.73 -6.07
N ILE A 132 6.06 -9.16 -7.04
CA ILE A 132 7.11 -8.16 -6.84
C ILE A 132 6.77 -6.97 -7.74
N ARG A 133 6.78 -5.77 -7.18
CA ARG A 133 6.58 -4.54 -7.93
C ARG A 133 7.88 -4.06 -8.57
N GLU A 134 7.79 -3.11 -9.49
CA GLU A 134 8.95 -2.49 -10.14
C GLU A 134 9.91 -1.90 -9.09
N LEU A 135 11.18 -2.27 -9.16
CA LEU A 135 12.20 -1.90 -8.18
C LEU A 135 12.86 -0.55 -8.46
N ASN A 136 12.90 -0.12 -9.70
CA ASN A 136 13.50 1.14 -10.08
C ASN A 136 12.53 2.30 -9.78
N PRO A 137 12.88 3.28 -8.91
CA PRO A 137 11.99 4.36 -8.49
C PRO A 137 11.43 5.21 -9.65
N GLU A 138 12.20 5.44 -10.71
CA GLU A 138 11.70 6.20 -11.87
C GLU A 138 10.68 5.39 -12.67
N LYS A 139 10.82 4.08 -12.71
CA LYS A 139 9.82 3.20 -13.34
C LYS A 139 8.59 3.01 -12.47
N VAL A 140 8.70 3.10 -11.13
CA VAL A 140 7.56 3.08 -10.20
C VAL A 140 6.55 4.15 -10.58
N LYS A 141 6.99 5.38 -10.90
CA LYS A 141 6.13 6.46 -11.40
C LYS A 141 5.40 6.09 -12.69
N ILE A 142 6.08 5.36 -13.58
CA ILE A 142 5.49 4.93 -14.86
C ILE A 142 4.48 3.80 -14.65
N GLU A 143 4.80 2.82 -13.80
CA GLU A 143 3.88 1.72 -13.48
C GLU A 143 2.59 2.23 -12.81
N ALA A 144 2.68 3.33 -12.05
CA ALA A 144 1.52 4.00 -11.46
C ALA A 144 0.51 4.55 -12.48
N LEU A 145 0.83 4.61 -13.77
CA LEU A 145 -0.13 4.88 -14.83
C LEU A 145 -1.04 3.69 -15.15
N PHE A 146 -0.71 2.49 -14.67
CA PHE A 146 -1.37 1.25 -15.08
C PHE A 146 -1.97 0.47 -13.90
N HIS A 147 -1.36 0.56 -12.73
CA HIS A 147 -1.81 -0.16 -11.50
C HIS A 147 -1.17 0.46 -10.25
N SER A 148 -1.64 0.05 -9.06
CA SER A 148 -1.00 0.44 -7.81
C SER A 148 0.49 0.09 -7.82
N PRO A 149 1.39 1.08 -7.63
CA PRO A 149 2.83 0.88 -7.78
C PRO A 149 3.47 0.20 -6.57
N VAL A 150 2.73 0.09 -5.46
CA VAL A 150 3.19 -0.44 -4.17
C VAL A 150 2.27 -1.57 -3.72
N LEU A 151 2.80 -2.59 -3.07
CA LEU A 151 2.02 -3.64 -2.42
C LEU A 151 1.61 -3.13 -1.02
N HIS A 152 0.34 -2.71 -0.91
CA HIS A 152 -0.20 -1.98 0.25
C HIS A 152 0.08 -2.68 1.58
N ALA A 153 -0.32 -3.96 1.71
CA ALA A 153 -0.22 -4.71 2.96
C ALA A 153 1.23 -4.93 3.45
N SER A 154 2.22 -4.78 2.58
CA SER A 154 3.65 -4.90 2.94
C SER A 154 4.37 -3.56 3.05
N SER A 155 3.68 -2.43 2.97
CA SER A 155 4.30 -1.11 2.97
C SER A 155 4.72 -0.64 4.37
N VAL A 156 5.82 0.12 4.42
CA VAL A 156 6.30 0.90 5.57
C VAL A 156 6.67 2.30 5.09
N TRP A 157 6.20 3.34 5.78
CA TRP A 157 6.46 4.73 5.38
C TRP A 157 6.78 5.64 6.55
N ARG A 158 7.42 6.78 6.26
CA ARG A 158 7.70 7.83 7.24
C ARG A 158 6.41 8.55 7.60
N LYS A 159 5.98 8.47 8.86
CA LYS A 159 4.76 9.14 9.34
C LYS A 159 4.81 10.64 9.07
N ASP A 160 5.88 11.30 9.50
CA ASP A 160 6.02 12.76 9.42
C ASP A 160 5.96 13.30 7.99
N THR A 161 6.56 12.60 7.01
CA THR A 161 6.55 13.09 5.63
C THR A 161 5.15 13.05 5.03
N PHE A 162 4.38 12.01 5.34
CA PHE A 162 2.99 11.90 4.91
C PHE A 162 2.09 12.91 5.61
N GLU A 163 2.28 13.13 6.91
CA GLU A 163 1.50 14.11 7.70
C GLU A 163 1.75 15.55 7.22
N LYS A 164 3.01 15.94 7.04
CA LYS A 164 3.39 17.27 6.51
C LYS A 164 2.77 17.55 5.14
N GLN A 165 2.51 16.51 4.35
CA GLN A 165 1.86 16.62 3.05
C GLN A 165 0.33 16.51 3.11
N GLY A 166 -0.25 16.33 4.30
CA GLY A 166 -1.70 16.13 4.49
C GLY A 166 -2.23 14.85 3.82
N LEU A 167 -1.39 13.81 3.72
CA LEU A 167 -1.74 12.55 3.08
C LEU A 167 -2.48 11.64 4.06
N ARG A 168 -3.70 11.24 3.67
CA ARG A 168 -4.59 10.31 4.39
C ARG A 168 -5.29 9.43 3.36
N PHE A 169 -5.75 8.25 3.78
CA PHE A 169 -6.63 7.41 2.97
C PHE A 169 -7.95 8.11 2.72
N ARG A 170 -8.55 7.91 1.56
CA ARG A 170 -9.84 8.47 1.17
C ARG A 170 -10.88 7.35 1.01
N GLN A 171 -11.92 7.38 1.84
CA GLN A 171 -12.95 6.33 1.87
C GLN A 171 -13.72 6.22 0.55
N GLU A 172 -13.94 7.32 -0.13
CA GLU A 172 -14.60 7.36 -1.45
C GLU A 172 -13.78 6.67 -2.56
N MET A 173 -12.51 6.39 -2.31
CA MET A 173 -11.62 5.72 -3.27
C MET A 173 -11.57 4.20 -3.10
N VAL A 174 -12.18 3.65 -2.04
CA VAL A 174 -12.26 2.19 -1.82
C VAL A 174 -12.99 1.52 -2.99
N PRO A 175 -12.43 0.44 -3.56
CA PRO A 175 -11.28 -0.36 -3.15
C PRO A 175 -9.95 -0.06 -3.89
N ALA A 176 -9.66 1.19 -4.18
CA ALA A 176 -8.38 1.66 -4.76
C ALA A 176 -7.76 2.80 -3.91
N GLU A 177 -8.06 2.83 -2.62
CA GLU A 177 -7.65 3.84 -1.65
C GLU A 177 -6.12 3.90 -1.46
N ASP A 178 -5.46 2.75 -1.55
CA ASP A 178 -4.02 2.62 -1.50
C ASP A 178 -3.36 3.22 -2.75
N TYR A 179 -3.88 2.85 -3.90
CA TYR A 179 -3.40 3.37 -5.18
C TYR A 179 -3.54 4.90 -5.25
N ASP A 180 -4.67 5.44 -4.82
CA ASP A 180 -4.90 6.87 -4.68
C ASP A 180 -3.87 7.54 -3.76
N LEU A 181 -3.61 6.96 -2.60
CA LEU A 181 -2.65 7.50 -1.63
C LEU A 181 -1.23 7.53 -2.20
N TRP A 182 -0.79 6.46 -2.84
CA TRP A 182 0.55 6.36 -3.40
C TRP A 182 0.77 7.34 -4.56
N VAL A 183 -0.22 7.47 -5.44
CA VAL A 183 -0.18 8.44 -6.54
C VAL A 183 -0.10 9.87 -6.01
N ARG A 184 -0.92 10.22 -5.02
CA ARG A 184 -0.86 11.56 -4.38
C ARG A 184 0.48 11.81 -3.71
N ALA A 185 1.06 10.80 -3.07
CA ALA A 185 2.40 10.91 -2.46
C ALA A 185 3.48 11.21 -3.52
N MET A 186 3.49 10.47 -4.63
CA MET A 186 4.42 10.72 -5.73
C MET A 186 4.25 12.10 -6.36
N LEU A 187 3.01 12.57 -6.55
CA LEU A 187 2.72 13.92 -7.08
C LEU A 187 3.22 15.03 -6.16
N LYS A 188 3.36 14.76 -4.87
CA LYS A 188 3.97 15.67 -3.87
C LYS A 188 5.49 15.49 -3.75
N GLY A 189 6.10 14.70 -4.61
CA GLY A 189 7.54 14.49 -4.66
C GLY A 189 8.07 13.42 -3.71
N LEU A 190 7.22 12.69 -3.00
CA LEU A 190 7.66 11.60 -2.13
C LEU A 190 8.24 10.44 -2.94
N LYS A 191 9.31 9.85 -2.45
CA LYS A 191 10.03 8.76 -3.10
C LYS A 191 9.59 7.40 -2.55
N LEU A 192 8.98 6.61 -3.41
CA LEU A 192 8.50 5.25 -3.13
C LEU A 192 9.44 4.22 -3.77
N VAL A 193 9.81 3.21 -3.01
CA VAL A 193 10.74 2.15 -3.44
C VAL A 193 10.14 0.78 -3.11
N ASN A 194 10.29 -0.18 -4.00
CA ASN A 194 9.97 -1.57 -3.74
C ASN A 194 11.27 -2.36 -3.60
N LEU A 195 11.35 -3.19 -2.57
CA LEU A 195 12.48 -4.05 -2.31
C LEU A 195 12.26 -5.44 -2.94
N PRO A 196 13.32 -6.13 -3.38
CA PRO A 196 13.20 -7.43 -4.05
C PRO A 196 12.86 -8.58 -3.08
N GLU A 197 13.08 -8.41 -1.79
CA GLU A 197 12.85 -9.42 -0.77
C GLU A 197 11.36 -9.78 -0.69
N VAL A 198 11.06 -11.09 -0.67
CA VAL A 198 9.70 -11.62 -0.49
C VAL A 198 9.51 -11.96 0.98
N LEU A 199 9.03 -10.97 1.75
CA LEU A 199 8.92 -11.04 3.21
C LEU A 199 7.47 -10.93 3.73
N TYR A 200 6.52 -11.15 2.85
CA TYR A 200 5.10 -11.12 3.16
C TYR A 200 4.38 -12.30 2.48
N LYS A 201 3.44 -12.95 3.17
CA LYS A 201 2.56 -13.95 2.58
C LYS A 201 1.15 -13.39 2.52
N TYR A 202 0.62 -13.27 1.31
CA TYR A 202 -0.71 -12.77 1.01
C TYR A 202 -1.66 -13.95 0.81
N ARG A 203 -2.66 -14.05 1.67
CA ARG A 203 -3.65 -15.14 1.62
C ARG A 203 -4.66 -14.86 0.52
N ILE A 204 -5.03 -15.91 -0.23
CA ILE A 204 -6.12 -15.88 -1.20
C ILE A 204 -7.28 -16.70 -0.67
N HIS A 205 -8.43 -16.05 -0.43
CA HIS A 205 -9.68 -16.68 0.01
C HIS A 205 -10.90 -15.92 -0.52
N ASP A 206 -12.07 -16.54 -0.55
CA ASP A 206 -13.27 -16.05 -1.24
C ASP A 206 -13.88 -14.76 -0.64
N ALA A 207 -13.58 -14.44 0.62
CA ALA A 207 -14.13 -13.26 1.32
C ALA A 207 -13.33 -11.97 1.14
N GLN A 208 -12.27 -11.95 0.31
CA GLN A 208 -11.39 -10.79 0.17
C GLN A 208 -12.03 -9.64 -0.61
N ALA A 209 -11.76 -8.41 -0.16
CA ALA A 209 -12.19 -7.18 -0.83
C ALA A 209 -11.65 -7.06 -2.27
N THR A 210 -10.47 -7.60 -2.54
CA THR A 210 -9.80 -7.58 -3.86
C THR A 210 -10.58 -8.31 -4.96
N LEU A 211 -11.54 -9.17 -4.60
CA LEU A 211 -12.38 -9.89 -5.57
C LEU A 211 -13.51 -9.04 -6.18
N GLN A 212 -13.69 -7.79 -5.73
CA GLN A 212 -14.67 -6.85 -6.31
C GLN A 212 -14.14 -6.23 -7.61
N THR A 213 -13.90 -7.05 -8.64
CA THR A 213 -13.16 -6.70 -9.87
C THR A 213 -13.68 -5.45 -10.58
N ASP A 214 -15.01 -5.30 -10.74
CA ASP A 214 -15.60 -4.17 -11.50
C ASP A 214 -15.46 -2.84 -10.76
N LYS A 215 -15.71 -2.81 -9.43
CA LYS A 215 -15.51 -1.62 -8.61
C LYS A 215 -14.04 -1.23 -8.54
N THR A 216 -13.16 -2.21 -8.37
CA THR A 216 -11.71 -2.00 -8.33
C THR A 216 -11.23 -1.42 -9.65
N ALA A 217 -11.69 -1.96 -10.79
CA ALA A 217 -11.32 -1.45 -12.11
C ALA A 217 -11.81 0.00 -12.32
N ALA A 218 -13.05 0.32 -11.92
CA ALA A 218 -13.61 1.67 -12.05
C ALA A 218 -12.83 2.68 -11.20
N LYS A 219 -12.57 2.38 -9.91
CA LYS A 219 -11.80 3.26 -9.02
C LYS A 219 -10.34 3.38 -9.42
N SER A 220 -9.71 2.28 -9.84
CA SER A 220 -8.35 2.33 -10.40
C SER A 220 -8.28 3.22 -11.64
N ARG A 221 -9.31 3.20 -12.49
CA ARG A 221 -9.38 4.08 -13.67
C ARG A 221 -9.49 5.55 -13.26
N GLU A 222 -10.28 5.87 -12.23
CA GLU A 222 -10.39 7.22 -11.68
C GLU A 222 -9.01 7.73 -11.20
N VAL A 223 -8.28 6.91 -10.41
CA VAL A 223 -6.92 7.23 -9.96
C VAL A 223 -5.96 7.44 -11.13
N GLN A 224 -6.00 6.57 -12.15
CA GLN A 224 -5.15 6.68 -13.33
C GLN A 224 -5.39 7.99 -14.09
N MET A 225 -6.66 8.38 -14.25
CA MET A 225 -7.03 9.61 -14.95
C MET A 225 -6.59 10.85 -14.16
N ASP A 226 -6.82 10.88 -12.83
CA ASP A 226 -6.37 11.96 -11.95
C ASP A 226 -4.84 12.08 -11.97
N TYR A 227 -4.13 10.96 -11.87
CA TYR A 227 -2.68 10.95 -11.93
C TYR A 227 -2.16 11.45 -13.26
N LEU A 228 -2.70 10.96 -14.36
CA LEU A 228 -2.32 11.40 -15.71
C LEU A 228 -2.55 12.90 -15.91
N GLN A 229 -3.68 13.41 -15.43
CA GLN A 229 -4.02 14.84 -15.51
C GLN A 229 -3.03 15.71 -14.76
N LYS A 230 -2.67 15.31 -13.55
CA LYS A 230 -1.76 16.08 -12.67
C LYS A 230 -0.30 15.95 -13.08
N ALA A 231 0.10 14.76 -13.53
CA ALA A 231 1.47 14.50 -13.97
C ALA A 231 1.77 15.05 -15.39
N LEU A 232 0.73 15.22 -16.23
CA LEU A 232 0.85 15.72 -17.60
C LEU A 232 -0.27 16.73 -17.90
N PRO A 233 -0.23 17.92 -17.29
CA PRO A 233 -1.31 18.92 -17.42
C PRO A 233 -1.48 19.43 -18.86
N SER A 234 -0.44 19.35 -19.70
CA SER A 234 -0.51 19.75 -21.13
C SER A 234 -1.36 18.83 -22.02
N LEU A 235 -1.75 17.63 -21.52
CA LEU A 235 -2.61 16.72 -22.28
C LEU A 235 -4.08 17.18 -22.23
N SER A 236 -4.72 17.28 -23.40
CA SER A 236 -6.17 17.53 -23.47
C SER A 236 -6.98 16.35 -22.93
N ASP A 237 -8.19 16.59 -22.43
CA ASP A 237 -9.07 15.57 -21.84
C ASP A 237 -9.35 14.42 -22.80
N LYS A 238 -9.63 14.72 -24.09
CA LYS A 238 -9.83 13.71 -25.12
C LYS A 238 -8.60 12.77 -25.28
N LYS A 239 -7.38 13.28 -25.10
CA LYS A 239 -6.16 12.49 -25.17
C LYS A 239 -5.96 11.67 -23.91
N ARG A 240 -6.36 12.19 -22.73
CA ARG A 240 -6.33 11.46 -21.45
C ARG A 240 -7.31 10.29 -21.44
N GLU A 241 -8.53 10.49 -21.94
CA GLU A 241 -9.54 9.43 -22.05
C GLU A 241 -9.12 8.27 -22.95
N ALA A 242 -8.36 8.57 -23.99
CA ALA A 242 -7.83 7.55 -24.91
C ALA A 242 -6.59 6.80 -24.36
N PHE A 243 -6.03 7.21 -23.21
CA PHE A 243 -4.94 6.50 -22.55
C PHE A 243 -5.45 5.23 -21.83
N PRO A 244 -4.80 4.07 -21.94
CA PRO A 244 -3.50 3.74 -22.56
C PRO A 244 -3.57 3.22 -24.02
N MET A 245 -4.73 3.25 -24.69
CA MET A 245 -4.98 2.43 -25.88
C MET A 245 -4.51 3.02 -27.21
N LYS A 246 -4.47 4.35 -27.38
CA LYS A 246 -4.22 4.99 -28.69
C LYS A 246 -3.15 6.10 -28.70
N LEU A 247 -2.43 6.30 -27.59
CA LEU A 247 -1.63 7.53 -27.41
C LEU A 247 -0.15 7.43 -27.72
N TRP A 248 0.28 6.37 -28.38
CA TRP A 248 1.68 6.17 -28.69
C TRP A 248 2.39 7.39 -29.33
N PRO A 249 1.88 8.02 -30.39
CA PRO A 249 2.57 9.17 -31.00
C PRO A 249 2.36 10.49 -30.26
N VAL A 250 1.19 10.66 -29.64
CA VAL A 250 0.82 11.94 -29.00
C VAL A 250 1.43 12.08 -27.60
N PHE A 251 1.64 10.98 -26.90
CA PHE A 251 2.25 10.93 -25.59
C PHE A 251 3.69 11.46 -25.63
N PHE A 252 4.47 11.07 -26.63
CA PHE A 252 5.85 11.52 -26.80
C PHE A 252 6.00 12.99 -27.12
N ALA A 253 5.05 13.59 -27.82
CA ALA A 253 5.12 15.01 -28.19
C ALA A 253 4.91 15.95 -26.99
N ASN A 254 4.28 15.48 -25.92
CA ASN A 254 3.86 16.30 -24.78
C ASN A 254 4.62 16.03 -23.46
N LEU A 255 5.62 15.15 -23.45
CA LEU A 255 6.45 14.84 -22.28
C LEU A 255 7.49 15.96 -21.99
N ARG A 256 7.05 17.22 -21.94
CA ARG A 256 7.96 18.34 -21.62
C ARG A 256 8.14 18.56 -20.12
N ASP A 257 7.27 17.99 -19.31
CA ASP A 257 7.11 18.35 -17.89
C ASP A 257 8.15 17.72 -16.95
N GLY A 258 9.09 16.89 -17.46
CA GLY A 258 10.21 16.34 -16.68
C GLY A 258 9.83 15.31 -15.58
N PHE A 259 8.52 15.09 -15.32
CA PHE A 259 8.06 14.18 -14.28
C PHE A 259 8.35 12.70 -14.59
N PHE A 260 8.29 12.31 -15.86
CA PHE A 260 8.60 10.95 -16.31
C PHE A 260 9.93 10.88 -17.08
N ASP A 261 10.71 9.82 -16.85
CA ASP A 261 11.80 9.48 -17.75
C ASP A 261 11.23 9.01 -19.10
N ARG A 262 11.45 9.82 -20.15
CA ARG A 262 10.92 9.59 -21.50
C ARG A 262 11.34 8.26 -22.11
N LYS A 263 12.61 7.85 -21.90
CA LYS A 263 13.16 6.61 -22.45
C LYS A 263 12.53 5.39 -21.79
N LEU A 264 12.38 5.43 -20.47
CA LEU A 264 11.75 4.36 -19.69
C LEU A 264 10.27 4.21 -20.03
N LEU A 265 9.55 5.33 -20.14
CA LEU A 265 8.13 5.32 -20.53
C LEU A 265 7.95 4.75 -21.96
N ALA A 266 8.77 5.21 -22.91
CA ALA A 266 8.76 4.68 -24.27
C ALA A 266 8.95 3.17 -24.30
N LYS A 267 9.95 2.66 -23.57
CA LYS A 267 10.26 1.24 -23.49
C LYS A 267 9.09 0.44 -22.91
N ARG A 268 8.42 0.97 -21.87
CA ARG A 268 7.26 0.31 -21.24
C ARG A 268 6.07 0.22 -22.19
N LEU A 269 5.73 1.32 -22.83
CA LEU A 269 4.65 1.38 -23.81
C LEU A 269 4.92 0.45 -25.02
N TYR A 270 6.15 0.41 -25.52
CA TYR A 270 6.54 -0.52 -26.58
C TYR A 270 6.38 -2.00 -26.18
N LYS A 271 6.78 -2.36 -24.94
CA LYS A 271 6.59 -3.72 -24.42
C LYS A 271 5.11 -4.10 -24.33
N MET A 272 4.25 -3.16 -23.91
CA MET A 272 2.80 -3.38 -23.85
C MET A 272 2.17 -3.60 -25.23
N SER A 273 2.66 -2.90 -26.27
CA SER A 273 2.16 -3.07 -27.63
C SER A 273 2.48 -4.44 -28.24
N LYS A 274 3.60 -5.05 -27.84
CA LYS A 274 4.01 -6.40 -28.29
C LYS A 274 3.27 -7.54 -27.58
N ASN A 275 2.89 -7.36 -26.31
CA ASN A 275 2.20 -8.39 -25.53
C ASN A 275 0.68 -8.49 -25.83
N ARG A 276 0.18 -7.76 -26.84
CA ARG A 276 -1.22 -7.77 -27.31
C ARG A 276 -1.43 -8.58 -28.59
N LYS A 277 -0.42 -9.32 -29.03
CA LYS A 277 -0.56 -10.36 -30.04
C LYS A 277 -0.57 -11.71 -29.32
#